data_9cb40dee7993d5c50929b7f4953b6f8f
#
_entry.id   9cb40dee7993d5c50929b7f4953b6f8f
#
_cell.length_a   1.000
_cell.length_b   1.000
_cell.length_c   1.000
_cell.angle_alpha   90.00
_cell.angle_beta   90.00
_cell.angle_gamma   90.00
#
_symmetry.space_group_name_H-M   'P 1'
#
loop_
_entity.id
_entity.type
_entity.pdbx_description
1 polymer ?
#
loop_
_entity_poly.entity_id
_entity_poly.type
_entity_poly.pdbx_seq_one_letter_code
_entity_poly.pdbx_strand_id
1 'polypeptide(L)' 'MDAVRQANLRNRWVHFKIRDVYFPDPKDVSIALHADDILQGKVIDLSDSGNQELAYAVIEIEGLNQPVIVAVERILGAL' A
#
# COMPACT_ATOMS: atom_id res chain seq x y z
N MET A 1 11.60 -16.45 0.58
CA MET A 1 11.44 -15.60 -0.59
C MET A 1 10.61 -14.36 -0.30
N ASP A 2 9.62 -14.51 0.56
CA ASP A 2 8.75 -13.37 0.85
C ASP A 2 9.50 -12.23 1.54
N ALA A 3 10.45 -12.56 2.42
CA ALA A 3 11.23 -11.54 3.08
C ALA A 3 12.05 -10.73 2.07
N VAL A 4 12.57 -11.38 1.05
CA VAL A 4 13.34 -10.70 0.01
C VAL A 4 12.43 -9.80 -0.80
N ARG A 5 11.24 -10.29 -1.13
CA ARG A 5 10.27 -9.51 -1.88
C ARG A 5 9.85 -8.27 -1.09
N GLN A 6 9.59 -8.42 0.21
CA GLN A 6 9.21 -7.29 1.05
C GLN A 6 10.33 -6.27 1.13
N ALA A 7 11.56 -6.72 1.27
CA ALA A 7 12.70 -5.81 1.30
C ALA A 7 12.83 -5.04 0.00
N ASN A 8 12.51 -5.69 -1.11
CA ASN A 8 12.60 -5.04 -2.42
C ASN A 8 11.52 -3.98 -2.62
N LEU A 9 10.43 -4.04 -1.87
CA LEU A 9 9.37 -3.05 -2.00
C LEU A 9 9.67 -1.76 -1.25
N ARG A 10 10.51 -1.81 -0.22
CA ARG A 10 10.80 -0.62 0.57
C ARG A 10 11.43 0.46 -0.31
N ASN A 11 10.85 1.65 -0.20
CA ASN A 11 11.27 2.82 -0.99
C ASN A 11 10.94 2.70 -2.48
N ARG A 12 10.12 1.73 -2.86
CA ARG A 12 9.69 1.57 -4.23
C ARG A 12 8.31 2.18 -4.45
N TRP A 13 8.09 2.67 -5.65
CA TRP A 13 6.75 3.10 -6.06
C TRP A 13 5.96 1.88 -6.47
N VAL A 14 4.73 1.81 -6.01
CA VAL A 14 3.86 0.65 -6.29
C VAL A 14 2.49 1.17 -6.67
N HIS A 15 1.68 0.29 -7.28
CA HIS A 15 0.29 0.61 -7.54
C HIS A 15 -0.60 -0.49 -6.99
N PHE A 16 -1.83 -0.11 -6.65
CA PHE A 16 -2.77 -1.00 -5.98
C PHE A 16 -4.18 -0.44 -6.16
N LYS A 17 -5.17 -1.29 -5.94
CA LYS A 17 -6.56 -0.87 -6.04
C LYS A 17 -6.99 -0.17 -4.77
N ILE A 18 -7.77 0.90 -4.91
CA ILE A 18 -8.27 1.65 -3.76
C ILE A 18 -9.04 0.73 -2.82
N ARG A 19 -9.86 -0.14 -3.36
CA ARG A 19 -10.68 -1.05 -2.54
C ARG A 19 -9.85 -2.03 -1.71
N ASP A 20 -8.58 -2.18 -2.03
CA ASP A 20 -7.69 -3.06 -1.28
C ASP A 20 -6.95 -2.32 -0.16
N VAL A 21 -7.19 -1.04 0.01
CA VAL A 21 -6.61 -0.29 1.12
C VAL A 21 -7.24 -0.80 2.41
N TYR A 22 -6.38 -1.24 3.32
CA TYR A 22 -6.82 -1.75 4.60
C TYR A 22 -7.19 -0.61 5.56
N PHE A 23 -6.42 0.45 5.54
CA PHE A 23 -6.65 1.62 6.38
C PHE A 23 -5.99 2.83 5.73
N PRO A 24 -6.62 4.00 5.73
CA PRO A 24 -7.97 4.29 6.19
C PRO A 24 -9.04 3.69 5.28
N ASP A 25 -10.30 4.01 5.56
CA ASP A 25 -11.41 3.47 4.77
C ASP A 25 -11.21 3.82 3.29
N PRO A 26 -11.30 2.84 2.39
CA PRO A 26 -11.14 3.11 0.96
C PRO A 26 -12.04 4.21 0.43
N LYS A 27 -13.24 4.32 0.97
CA LYS A 27 -14.17 5.37 0.54
C LYS A 27 -13.60 6.75 0.83
N ASP A 28 -12.98 6.92 2.00
CA ASP A 28 -12.40 8.21 2.36
C ASP A 28 -11.20 8.55 1.49
N VAL A 29 -10.40 7.55 1.16
CA VAL A 29 -9.25 7.72 0.28
C VAL A 29 -9.73 8.14 -1.11
N SER A 30 -10.76 7.48 -1.61
CA SER A 30 -11.31 7.77 -2.92
C SER A 30 -11.80 9.21 -3.00
N ILE A 31 -12.50 9.66 -1.98
CA ILE A 31 -13.03 11.03 -1.94
C ILE A 31 -11.89 12.04 -1.88
N ALA A 32 -10.92 11.81 -1.00
CA ALA A 32 -9.83 12.76 -0.79
C ALA A 32 -8.98 12.95 -2.04
N LEU A 33 -8.81 11.90 -2.83
CA LEU A 33 -7.96 11.93 -4.00
C LEU A 33 -8.73 12.05 -5.31
N HIS A 34 -10.05 12.10 -5.24
CA HIS A 34 -10.89 12.12 -6.44
C HIS A 34 -10.55 10.99 -7.40
N ALA A 35 -10.32 9.82 -6.84
CA ALA A 35 -9.93 8.64 -7.60
C ALA A 35 -10.83 7.48 -7.21
N ASP A 36 -11.04 6.55 -8.13
CA ASP A 36 -11.99 5.47 -7.86
C ASP A 36 -11.50 4.09 -8.28
N ASP A 37 -10.25 3.95 -8.68
CA ASP A 37 -9.77 2.67 -9.15
C ASP A 37 -8.38 2.36 -8.62
N ILE A 38 -7.34 2.82 -9.28
CA ILE A 38 -5.97 2.46 -8.96
C ILE A 38 -5.19 3.65 -8.47
N LEU A 39 -4.44 3.44 -7.41
CA LEU A 39 -3.57 4.46 -6.84
C LEU A 39 -2.12 4.04 -6.97
N GLN A 40 -1.25 5.02 -6.86
CA GLN A 40 0.18 4.86 -6.92
C GLN A 40 0.80 5.58 -5.74
N GLY A 41 1.75 4.96 -5.09
CA GLY A 41 2.41 5.57 -3.96
C GLY A 41 3.75 4.92 -3.67
N LYS A 42 4.47 5.50 -2.73
CA LYS A 42 5.80 5.02 -2.35
C LYS A 42 5.72 4.26 -1.04
N VAL A 43 6.28 3.07 -1.02
CA VAL A 43 6.34 2.26 0.20
C VAL A 43 7.38 2.87 1.13
N ILE A 44 6.92 3.35 2.28
CA ILE A 44 7.81 3.98 3.26
C ILE A 44 8.13 3.06 4.42
N ASP A 45 7.37 1.99 4.58
CA ASP A 45 7.62 1.04 5.63
C ASP A 45 6.93 -0.28 5.31
N LEU A 46 7.40 -1.32 5.94
CA LEU A 46 6.81 -2.65 5.83
C LEU A 46 6.67 -3.21 7.22
N SER A 47 5.54 -3.82 7.51
CA SER A 47 5.34 -4.47 8.79
C SER A 47 4.64 -5.80 8.56
N ASP A 48 4.96 -6.78 9.37
CA ASP A 48 4.19 -8.00 9.36
C ASP A 48 3.30 -8.03 10.59
N SER A 49 2.32 -8.89 10.55
CA SER A 49 1.34 -9.00 11.63
C SER A 49 1.75 -10.02 12.68
N GLY A 50 3.01 -10.42 12.67
CA GLY A 50 3.45 -11.53 13.48
C GLY A 50 3.19 -12.87 12.82
N ASN A 51 2.60 -12.84 11.64
CA ASN A 51 2.34 -14.01 10.83
C ASN A 51 3.03 -13.79 9.49
N GLN A 52 3.96 -14.67 9.15
CA GLN A 52 4.78 -14.50 7.96
C GLN A 52 3.97 -14.45 6.65
N GLU A 53 2.76 -14.96 6.68
CA GLU A 53 1.90 -14.96 5.51
C GLU A 53 1.23 -13.62 5.28
N LEU A 54 1.20 -12.75 6.28
CA LEU A 54 0.51 -11.48 6.19
C LEU A 54 1.47 -10.35 6.49
N ALA A 55 1.85 -9.66 5.45
CA ALA A 55 2.67 -8.47 5.58
C ALA A 55 1.90 -7.28 5.03
N TYR A 56 2.13 -6.12 5.60
CA TYR A 56 1.48 -4.89 5.20
C TYR A 56 2.49 -3.86 4.79
N ALA A 57 2.17 -3.12 3.75
CA ALA A 57 2.99 -2.00 3.29
C ALA A 57 2.34 -0.71 3.75
N VAL A 58 3.14 0.20 4.27
CA VAL A 58 2.72 1.56 4.59
C VAL A 58 3.15 2.40 3.41
N ILE A 59 2.18 3.01 2.74
CA ILE A 59 2.41 3.67 1.45
C ILE A 59 2.03 5.14 1.55
N GLU A 60 2.95 5.99 1.15
CA GLU A 60 2.73 7.43 1.12
C GLU A 60 2.23 7.82 -0.26
N ILE A 61 1.13 8.57 -0.28
CA ILE A 61 0.50 9.00 -1.52
C ILE A 61 0.50 10.52 -1.56
N GLU A 62 0.95 11.06 -2.68
CA GLU A 62 0.95 12.50 -2.87
C GLU A 62 -0.48 13.02 -2.86
N GLY A 63 -0.72 14.05 -2.07
CA GLY A 63 -2.05 14.64 -1.96
C GLY A 63 -2.86 14.11 -0.79
N LEU A 64 -2.34 13.11 -0.07
CA LEU A 64 -3.03 12.56 1.08
C LEU A 64 -2.21 12.87 2.33
N ASN A 65 -2.90 13.28 3.41
CA ASN A 65 -2.25 13.74 4.62
C ASN A 65 -1.65 12.63 5.46
N GLN A 66 -2.05 11.40 5.21
CA GLN A 66 -1.56 10.26 6.00
C GLN A 66 -1.27 9.11 5.07
N PRO A 67 -0.36 8.21 5.44
CA PRO A 67 -0.10 7.05 4.60
C PRO A 67 -1.28 6.07 4.65
N VAL A 68 -1.34 5.22 3.64
CA VAL A 68 -2.33 4.14 3.61
C VAL A 68 -1.63 2.82 3.88
N ILE A 69 -2.41 1.85 4.33
CA ILE A 69 -1.91 0.51 4.62
C ILE A 69 -2.56 -0.45 3.65
N VAL A 70 -1.75 -1.23 2.95
CA VAL A 70 -2.22 -2.20 1.97
C VAL A 70 -1.48 -3.51 2.20
N ALA A 71 -2.20 -4.62 2.18
CA ALA A 71 -1.55 -5.91 2.28
C ALA A 71 -0.61 -6.09 1.10
N VAL A 72 0.59 -6.57 1.37
CA VAL A 72 1.61 -6.71 0.32
C VAL A 72 1.09 -7.58 -0.82
N GLU A 73 0.33 -8.61 -0.51
CA GLU A 73 -0.20 -9.52 -1.53
C GLU A 73 -1.20 -8.85 -2.47
N ARG A 74 -1.72 -7.68 -2.08
CA ARG A 74 -2.69 -6.95 -2.89
C ARG A 74 -2.04 -5.89 -3.77
N ILE A 75 -0.75 -5.67 -3.62
CA ILE A 75 -0.03 -4.74 -4.48
C ILE A 75 0.05 -5.34 -5.87
N LEU A 76 -0.37 -4.56 -6.86
CA LEU A 76 -0.44 -5.04 -8.24
C LEU A 76 0.94 -5.13 -8.88
N GLY A 77 1.82 -4.22 -8.51
CA GLY A 77 3.17 -4.25 -9.04
C GLY A 77 3.99 -3.08 -8.56
N ALA A 78 5.30 -3.21 -8.70
CA ALA A 78 6.25 -2.14 -8.42
C ALA A 78 6.63 -1.45 -9.71
N LEU A 79 6.77 -0.15 -9.64
CA LEU A 79 7.12 0.67 -10.80
C LEU A 79 8.62 0.85 -10.92
#